data_fa9dd505b0a358cc997089676f8e32e9
#
_entry.id   fa9dd505b0a358cc997089676f8e32e9
#
_cell.length_a   1.000
_cell.length_b   1.000
_cell.length_c   1.000
_cell.angle_alpha   90.00
_cell.angle_beta   90.00
_cell.angle_gamma   90.00
#
_symmetry.space_group_name_H-M   'P 1'
#
loop_
_entity.id
_entity.type
_entity.pdbx_description
1 polymer ?
#
loop_
_entity_poly.entity_id
_entity_poly.type
_entity_poly.pdbx_seq_one_letter_code
_entity_poly.pdbx_strand_id
1 'polypeptide(L)'
;EDESLAEYETLTGNVGDMTQAIANRTYPGFQALIPEQVKIAPSGDITVSVYYARKKLTTYFHTGDPAQDFHLTYLYESTQTQPAQPTIPGKVFIRWAYQDSTGALQTWNAGIQPAEDMHVYAEYDIPFQSTYIINYWYQNATDEVSFTDAQKTYSLFNTETKTQNVNSTVVYNGPQYDTTYRKYNQVKTDAENAT
;
A
#
# COMPACT_ATOMS: atom_id res chain seq x y z
N GLU A 1 -16.99 -11.56 -28.23
CA GLU A 1 -15.59 -11.10 -28.40
C GLU A 1 -15.35 -11.01 -29.90
N ASP A 2 -14.82 -9.90 -30.37
CA ASP A 2 -14.53 -9.67 -31.78
C ASP A 2 -13.27 -10.45 -32.13
N GLU A 3 -13.42 -11.58 -32.81
CA GLU A 3 -12.32 -12.37 -33.36
C GLU A 3 -11.82 -11.72 -34.64
N SER A 4 -11.23 -10.52 -34.55
CA SER A 4 -10.61 -9.89 -35.68
C SER A 4 -9.35 -10.67 -36.11
N LEU A 5 -9.32 -11.15 -37.37
CA LEU A 5 -8.16 -11.81 -37.93
C LEU A 5 -7.02 -10.79 -38.07
N ALA A 6 -5.98 -10.94 -37.23
CA ALA A 6 -4.85 -10.01 -37.25
C ALA A 6 -3.87 -10.26 -38.42
N GLU A 7 -3.56 -11.51 -38.67
CA GLU A 7 -2.58 -11.92 -39.70
C GLU A 7 -2.87 -13.35 -40.17
N TYR A 8 -2.41 -13.69 -41.38
CA TYR A 8 -2.38 -15.07 -41.86
C TYR A 8 -1.08 -15.31 -42.63
N GLU A 9 -0.66 -16.57 -42.67
CA GLU A 9 0.42 -17.05 -43.55
C GLU A 9 0.00 -18.34 -44.22
N THR A 10 0.55 -18.58 -45.44
CA THR A 10 0.30 -19.81 -46.17
C THR A 10 1.50 -20.74 -46.05
N LEU A 11 1.27 -21.96 -45.58
CA LEU A 11 2.27 -23.00 -45.48
C LEU A 11 1.92 -24.12 -46.46
N THR A 12 2.93 -24.87 -46.91
CA THR A 12 2.75 -26.06 -47.75
C THR A 12 3.10 -27.32 -46.98
N GLY A 13 2.37 -28.41 -47.26
CA GLY A 13 2.62 -29.71 -46.69
C GLY A 13 2.08 -30.83 -47.57
N ASN A 14 2.43 -32.09 -47.31
CA ASN A 14 1.97 -33.22 -48.08
C ASN A 14 0.55 -33.66 -47.64
N VAL A 15 -0.24 -34.05 -48.62
CA VAL A 15 -1.57 -34.62 -48.35
C VAL A 15 -1.44 -35.87 -47.45
N GLY A 16 -2.24 -35.89 -46.38
CA GLY A 16 -2.24 -36.96 -45.39
C GLY A 16 -1.37 -36.71 -44.17
N ASP A 17 -0.44 -35.73 -44.20
CA ASP A 17 0.33 -35.33 -43.02
C ASP A 17 -0.52 -34.45 -42.09
N MET A 18 -0.07 -34.30 -40.87
CA MET A 18 -0.64 -33.32 -39.92
C MET A 18 -0.02 -31.93 -40.22
N THR A 19 -0.81 -30.88 -40.08
CA THR A 19 -0.28 -29.51 -40.07
C THR A 19 0.76 -29.35 -38.96
N GLN A 20 1.69 -28.43 -39.14
CA GLN A 20 2.73 -28.09 -38.15
C GLN A 20 2.67 -26.62 -37.80
N ALA A 21 1.44 -26.12 -37.58
CA ALA A 21 1.22 -24.75 -37.19
C ALA A 21 1.84 -24.48 -35.84
N ILE A 22 2.57 -23.39 -35.73
CA ILE A 22 3.18 -22.93 -34.48
C ILE A 22 2.86 -21.44 -34.28
N ALA A 23 2.85 -21.01 -33.03
CA ALA A 23 2.79 -19.59 -32.72
C ALA A 23 4.17 -18.96 -32.95
N ASN A 24 4.36 -18.32 -34.11
CA ASN A 24 5.61 -17.69 -34.49
C ASN A 24 5.62 -16.16 -34.27
N ARG A 25 4.58 -15.62 -33.64
CA ARG A 25 4.45 -14.21 -33.27
C ARG A 25 4.49 -14.03 -31.75
N THR A 26 4.88 -12.85 -31.33
CA THR A 26 4.84 -12.45 -29.90
C THR A 26 4.10 -11.13 -29.80
N TYR A 27 3.08 -11.09 -28.96
CA TYR A 27 2.31 -9.88 -28.68
C TYR A 27 2.46 -9.53 -27.19
N PRO A 28 2.87 -8.27 -26.84
CA PRO A 28 2.94 -7.84 -25.44
C PRO A 28 1.63 -8.08 -24.73
N GLY A 29 1.67 -8.61 -23.53
CA GLY A 29 0.47 -8.89 -22.71
C GLY A 29 -0.31 -10.14 -23.09
N PHE A 30 0.07 -10.86 -24.18
CA PHE A 30 -0.56 -12.10 -24.61
C PHE A 30 0.38 -13.29 -24.48
N GLN A 31 -0.20 -14.47 -24.32
CA GLN A 31 0.48 -15.75 -24.45
C GLN A 31 -0.17 -16.57 -25.56
N ALA A 32 0.63 -17.19 -26.39
CA ALA A 32 0.15 -18.09 -27.42
C ALA A 32 -0.43 -19.36 -26.79
N LEU A 33 -1.53 -19.84 -27.35
CA LEU A 33 -2.07 -21.16 -27.08
C LEU A 33 -1.51 -22.16 -28.08
N ILE A 34 -1.43 -23.42 -27.71
CA ILE A 34 -0.99 -24.49 -28.61
C ILE A 34 -2.08 -24.69 -29.65
N PRO A 35 -1.77 -24.52 -30.98
CA PRO A 35 -2.77 -24.71 -32.03
C PRO A 35 -3.12 -26.18 -32.20
N GLU A 36 -4.38 -26.44 -32.50
CA GLU A 36 -4.83 -27.77 -32.88
C GLU A 36 -4.34 -28.12 -34.30
N GLN A 37 -3.63 -29.24 -34.42
CA GLN A 37 -3.13 -29.69 -35.70
C GLN A 37 -4.18 -30.49 -36.44
N VAL A 38 -4.31 -30.30 -37.75
CA VAL A 38 -5.31 -30.96 -38.62
C VAL A 38 -4.63 -31.72 -39.70
N LYS A 39 -5.28 -32.80 -40.19
CA LYS A 39 -4.76 -33.58 -41.28
C LYS A 39 -4.95 -32.83 -42.61
N ILE A 40 -3.87 -32.74 -43.40
CA ILE A 40 -3.88 -32.06 -44.69
C ILE A 40 -4.72 -32.89 -45.72
N ALA A 41 -5.82 -32.30 -46.18
CA ALA A 41 -6.72 -32.88 -47.13
C ALA A 41 -6.25 -32.67 -48.58
N PRO A 42 -6.69 -33.52 -49.54
CA PRO A 42 -6.38 -33.34 -50.95
C PRO A 42 -6.87 -32.02 -51.56
N SER A 43 -7.90 -31.39 -51.00
CA SER A 43 -8.41 -30.11 -51.46
C SER A 43 -7.44 -28.92 -51.19
N GLY A 44 -6.55 -29.08 -50.23
CA GLY A 44 -5.59 -28.04 -49.86
C GLY A 44 -6.16 -26.84 -49.09
N ASP A 45 -7.49 -26.76 -48.92
CA ASP A 45 -8.16 -25.63 -48.26
C ASP A 45 -8.32 -25.89 -46.74
N ILE A 46 -7.18 -25.87 -46.03
CA ILE A 46 -7.18 -26.10 -44.58
C ILE A 46 -6.68 -24.84 -43.87
N THR A 47 -7.42 -24.42 -42.89
CA THR A 47 -7.04 -23.31 -41.99
C THR A 47 -6.80 -23.85 -40.58
N VAL A 48 -5.67 -23.46 -39.98
CA VAL A 48 -5.37 -23.67 -38.55
C VAL A 48 -5.31 -22.33 -37.89
N SER A 49 -6.10 -22.14 -36.84
CA SER A 49 -6.11 -20.92 -36.09
C SER A 49 -5.14 -21.00 -34.89
N VAL A 50 -4.34 -19.96 -34.72
CA VAL A 50 -3.46 -19.78 -33.56
C VAL A 50 -4.04 -18.68 -32.68
N TYR A 51 -4.42 -19.03 -31.48
CA TYR A 51 -5.03 -18.10 -30.52
C TYR A 51 -4.01 -17.57 -29.53
N TYR A 52 -4.19 -16.33 -29.11
CA TYR A 52 -3.40 -15.67 -28.10
C TYR A 52 -4.30 -15.22 -26.96
N ALA A 53 -4.10 -15.78 -25.78
CA ALA A 53 -4.85 -15.42 -24.59
C ALA A 53 -4.18 -14.26 -23.86
N ARG A 54 -4.98 -13.36 -23.29
CA ARG A 54 -4.47 -12.30 -22.42
C ARG A 54 -3.79 -12.93 -21.19
N LYS A 55 -2.60 -12.45 -20.86
CA LYS A 55 -1.86 -12.88 -19.66
C LYS A 55 -2.57 -12.42 -18.40
N LYS A 56 -2.42 -13.21 -17.35
CA LYS A 56 -2.73 -12.79 -15.97
C LYS A 56 -1.49 -12.09 -15.45
N LEU A 57 -1.67 -10.85 -15.00
CA LEU A 57 -0.63 -9.94 -14.52
C LEU A 57 -1.01 -9.43 -13.15
N THR A 58 -0.03 -9.16 -12.32
CA THR A 58 -0.23 -8.82 -10.91
C THR A 58 0.18 -7.39 -10.63
N THR A 59 -0.67 -6.66 -9.92
CA THR A 59 -0.33 -5.38 -9.32
C THR A 59 -0.12 -5.59 -7.81
N TYR A 60 1.10 -5.36 -7.33
CA TYR A 60 1.51 -5.45 -5.94
C TYR A 60 1.37 -4.10 -5.26
N PHE A 61 0.65 -4.05 -4.15
CA PHE A 61 0.42 -2.84 -3.36
C PHE A 61 1.23 -2.89 -2.08
N HIS A 62 2.21 -1.97 -1.97
CA HIS A 62 3.08 -1.82 -0.81
C HIS A 62 2.54 -0.70 0.08
N THR A 63 2.00 -1.08 1.22
CA THR A 63 1.33 -0.15 2.14
C THR A 63 2.30 0.59 3.06
N GLY A 64 3.57 0.18 3.09
CA GLY A 64 4.55 0.67 4.06
C GLY A 64 4.54 -0.10 5.39
N ASP A 65 3.63 -1.05 5.55
CA ASP A 65 3.62 -2.10 6.56
C ASP A 65 3.52 -3.45 5.84
N PRO A 66 4.60 -4.25 5.81
CA PRO A 66 4.61 -5.52 5.07
C PRO A 66 3.50 -6.49 5.48
N ALA A 67 2.94 -6.36 6.70
CA ALA A 67 1.83 -7.20 7.15
C ALA A 67 0.49 -6.81 6.49
N GLN A 68 0.39 -5.63 5.91
CA GLN A 68 -0.78 -5.11 5.22
C GLN A 68 -0.60 -5.08 3.69
N ASP A 69 0.57 -5.47 3.17
CA ASP A 69 0.82 -5.53 1.72
C ASP A 69 -0.09 -6.58 1.08
N PHE A 70 -0.56 -6.28 -0.11
CA PHE A 70 -1.47 -7.16 -0.84
C PHE A 70 -1.22 -7.07 -2.35
N HIS A 71 -1.87 -7.92 -3.10
CA HIS A 71 -1.81 -7.89 -4.57
C HIS A 71 -3.17 -8.21 -5.18
N LEU A 72 -3.38 -7.71 -6.39
CA LEU A 72 -4.55 -7.98 -7.22
C LEU A 72 -4.08 -8.48 -8.59
N THR A 73 -4.79 -9.48 -9.11
CA THR A 73 -4.46 -10.08 -10.42
C THR A 73 -5.50 -9.66 -11.45
N TYR A 74 -5.03 -9.21 -12.60
CA TYR A 74 -5.84 -8.72 -13.70
C TYR A 74 -5.45 -9.43 -15.01
N LEU A 75 -6.37 -9.48 -15.95
CA LEU A 75 -5.99 -9.80 -17.33
C LEU A 75 -5.37 -8.56 -17.99
N TYR A 76 -4.43 -8.75 -18.88
CA TYR A 76 -3.92 -7.66 -19.71
C TYR A 76 -5.09 -6.85 -20.33
N GLU A 77 -4.98 -5.54 -20.36
CA GLU A 77 -6.02 -4.60 -20.83
C GLU A 77 -7.35 -4.62 -20.06
N SER A 78 -7.46 -5.31 -18.94
CA SER A 78 -8.63 -5.16 -18.08
C SER A 78 -8.53 -3.94 -17.18
N THR A 79 -9.68 -3.41 -16.77
CA THR A 79 -9.73 -2.28 -15.85
C THR A 79 -9.31 -2.72 -14.45
N GLN A 80 -8.37 -1.99 -13.87
CA GLN A 80 -7.93 -2.15 -12.49
C GLN A 80 -8.94 -1.52 -11.52
N THR A 81 -8.92 -1.98 -10.28
CA THR A 81 -9.76 -1.43 -9.20
C THR A 81 -8.91 -0.57 -8.28
N GLN A 82 -9.41 0.62 -7.93
CA GLN A 82 -8.78 1.49 -6.93
C GLN A 82 -8.92 0.84 -5.54
N PRO A 83 -7.82 0.51 -4.84
CA PRO A 83 -7.91 -0.06 -3.52
C PRO A 83 -8.25 0.99 -2.46
N ALA A 84 -8.69 0.53 -1.29
CA ALA A 84 -8.87 1.39 -0.14
C ALA A 84 -7.54 2.02 0.30
N GLN A 85 -7.64 3.19 0.94
CA GLN A 85 -6.47 3.86 1.52
C GLN A 85 -5.97 3.05 2.73
N PRO A 86 -4.68 2.71 2.78
CA PRO A 86 -4.12 2.04 3.94
C PRO A 86 -3.97 2.99 5.12
N THR A 87 -4.04 2.45 6.33
CA THR A 87 -3.91 3.23 7.56
C THR A 87 -2.65 2.81 8.30
N ILE A 88 -1.72 3.75 8.48
CA ILE A 88 -0.50 3.58 9.28
C ILE A 88 -0.56 4.53 10.47
N PRO A 89 -0.39 4.07 11.71
CA PRO A 89 -0.36 4.95 12.87
C PRO A 89 0.65 6.08 12.72
N GLY A 90 0.25 7.30 13.03
CA GLY A 90 1.11 8.49 12.96
C GLY A 90 1.43 8.98 11.55
N LYS A 91 0.79 8.44 10.51
CA LYS A 91 0.96 8.90 9.12
C LYS A 91 -0.38 9.23 8.46
N VAL A 92 -0.36 10.15 7.52
CA VAL A 92 -1.51 10.52 6.69
C VAL A 92 -1.26 10.04 5.27
N PHE A 93 -2.12 9.16 4.76
CA PHE A 93 -2.03 8.70 3.37
C PHE A 93 -2.23 9.87 2.40
N ILE A 94 -1.31 10.02 1.43
CA ILE A 94 -1.38 11.04 0.38
C ILE A 94 -1.95 10.42 -0.90
N ARG A 95 -1.28 9.38 -1.41
CA ARG A 95 -1.62 8.76 -2.70
C ARG A 95 -0.97 7.39 -2.84
N TRP A 96 -1.46 6.66 -3.82
CA TRP A 96 -0.72 5.56 -4.41
C TRP A 96 0.23 6.08 -5.50
N ALA A 97 1.45 5.57 -5.55
CA ALA A 97 2.49 5.97 -6.50
C ALA A 97 3.19 4.75 -7.10
N TYR A 98 3.75 4.90 -8.29
CA TYR A 98 4.60 3.91 -8.94
C TYR A 98 5.87 4.58 -9.46
N GLN A 99 6.94 3.81 -9.67
CA GLN A 99 8.14 4.30 -10.33
C GLN A 99 8.00 4.10 -11.84
N ASP A 100 8.22 5.17 -12.60
CA ASP A 100 8.31 5.08 -14.05
C ASP A 100 9.69 4.54 -14.50
N SER A 101 9.88 4.40 -15.82
CA SER A 101 11.14 3.88 -16.41
C SER A 101 12.37 4.72 -16.10
N THR A 102 12.21 5.95 -15.62
CA THR A 102 13.31 6.84 -15.19
C THR A 102 13.59 6.73 -13.68
N GLY A 103 12.78 5.98 -12.96
CA GLY A 103 12.82 5.87 -11.50
C GLY A 103 12.07 7.01 -10.78
N ALA A 104 11.40 7.91 -11.51
CA ALA A 104 10.61 8.97 -10.90
C ALA A 104 9.27 8.44 -10.38
N LEU A 105 8.86 8.95 -9.20
CA LEU A 105 7.56 8.59 -8.62
C LEU A 105 6.42 9.34 -9.30
N GLN A 106 5.50 8.59 -9.86
CA GLN A 106 4.28 9.07 -10.51
C GLN A 106 3.06 8.68 -9.69
N THR A 107 2.01 9.50 -9.73
CA THR A 107 0.72 9.14 -9.11
C THR A 107 0.13 7.95 -9.85
N TRP A 108 -0.20 6.88 -9.10
CA TRP A 108 -0.95 5.77 -9.62
C TRP A 108 -2.46 5.98 -9.40
N ASN A 109 -3.22 5.76 -10.44
CA ASN A 109 -4.68 5.67 -10.38
C ASN A 109 -5.10 4.39 -11.10
N ALA A 110 -6.19 3.77 -10.65
CA ALA A 110 -6.75 2.61 -11.33
C ALA A 110 -7.04 2.94 -12.79
N GLY A 111 -6.48 2.17 -13.68
CA GLY A 111 -6.53 2.35 -15.12
C GLY A 111 -6.65 1.01 -15.84
N ILE A 112 -5.97 0.89 -16.95
CA ILE A 112 -5.88 -0.37 -17.71
C ILE A 112 -4.60 -1.11 -17.32
N GLN A 113 -4.71 -2.42 -17.06
CA GLN A 113 -3.57 -3.26 -16.72
C GLN A 113 -2.57 -3.30 -17.88
N PRO A 114 -1.31 -2.86 -17.69
CA PRO A 114 -0.27 -2.93 -18.69
C PRO A 114 0.19 -4.37 -18.94
N ALA A 115 1.08 -4.57 -19.93
CA ALA A 115 1.57 -5.88 -20.35
C ALA A 115 2.58 -6.53 -19.37
N GLU A 116 2.77 -5.95 -18.18
CA GLU A 116 3.73 -6.37 -17.16
C GLU A 116 3.13 -6.26 -15.76
N ASP A 117 3.76 -6.92 -14.80
CA ASP A 117 3.42 -6.77 -13.39
C ASP A 117 3.79 -5.35 -12.91
N MET A 118 3.02 -4.83 -11.95
CA MET A 118 3.23 -3.49 -11.41
C MET A 118 3.51 -3.54 -9.91
N HIS A 119 4.34 -2.60 -9.44
CA HIS A 119 4.54 -2.31 -8.04
C HIS A 119 4.06 -0.90 -7.72
N VAL A 120 3.13 -0.80 -6.79
CA VAL A 120 2.48 0.44 -6.38
C VAL A 120 2.71 0.65 -4.89
N TYR A 121 3.13 1.83 -4.51
CA TYR A 121 3.56 2.19 -3.16
C TYR A 121 2.65 3.25 -2.58
N ALA A 122 2.25 3.08 -1.33
CA ALA A 122 1.54 4.12 -0.60
C ALA A 122 2.52 5.21 -0.16
N GLU A 123 2.23 6.45 -0.53
CA GLU A 123 2.96 7.62 -0.02
C GLU A 123 2.20 8.24 1.15
N TYR A 124 2.96 8.65 2.15
CA TYR A 124 2.45 9.23 3.39
C TYR A 124 3.14 10.54 3.72
N ASP A 125 2.40 11.39 4.42
CA ASP A 125 2.94 12.53 5.13
C ASP A 125 2.88 12.29 6.64
N ILE A 126 3.70 13.01 7.38
CA ILE A 126 3.62 13.05 8.84
C ILE A 126 2.64 14.17 9.19
N PRO A 127 1.62 13.92 10.02
CA PRO A 127 0.70 14.97 10.43
C PRO A 127 1.48 16.17 10.97
N PHE A 128 1.15 17.36 10.51
CA PHE A 128 1.79 18.58 10.97
C PHE A 128 1.56 18.82 12.47
N GLN A 129 0.44 18.32 12.99
CA GLN A 129 0.05 18.40 14.40
C GLN A 129 -0.35 17.06 14.97
N SER A 130 -0.06 16.86 16.23
CA SER A 130 -0.49 15.70 17.01
C SER A 130 -1.09 16.15 18.34
N THR A 131 -1.93 15.30 18.90
CA THR A 131 -2.54 15.51 20.22
C THR A 131 -1.74 14.80 21.28
N TYR A 132 -1.58 15.44 22.43
CA TYR A 132 -1.01 14.84 23.62
C TYR A 132 -1.86 15.16 24.85
N ILE A 133 -1.71 14.37 25.90
CA ILE A 133 -2.48 14.48 27.14
C ILE A 133 -1.54 14.93 28.24
N ILE A 134 -1.99 15.91 29.03
CA ILE A 134 -1.32 16.36 30.25
C ILE A 134 -2.16 15.91 31.43
N ASN A 135 -1.59 15.07 32.29
CA ASN A 135 -2.20 14.64 33.53
C ASN A 135 -1.59 15.40 34.70
N TYR A 136 -2.44 16.02 35.53
CA TYR A 136 -2.06 16.75 36.72
C TYR A 136 -2.34 15.88 37.94
N TRP A 137 -1.33 15.65 38.74
CA TRP A 137 -1.42 14.79 39.92
C TRP A 137 -1.12 15.57 41.17
N TYR A 138 -1.86 15.34 42.23
CA TYR A 138 -1.55 15.84 43.59
C TYR A 138 -0.99 14.73 44.46
N GLN A 139 0.03 15.10 45.25
CA GLN A 139 0.46 14.24 46.34
C GLN A 139 -0.67 14.08 47.36
N ASN A 140 -0.90 12.87 47.80
CA ASN A 140 -1.95 12.59 48.78
C ASN A 140 -1.61 13.18 50.17
N ALA A 141 -2.61 13.73 50.85
CA ALA A 141 -2.46 14.32 52.17
C ALA A 141 -2.11 13.32 53.29
N THR A 142 -2.28 12.03 53.02
CA THR A 142 -1.92 10.92 53.88
C THR A 142 -0.44 10.58 53.88
N ASP A 143 0.33 11.13 52.94
CA ASP A 143 1.76 10.89 52.87
C ASP A 143 2.49 11.63 54.00
N GLU A 144 3.41 10.94 54.69
CA GLU A 144 4.20 11.54 55.75
C GLU A 144 5.32 12.43 55.19
N VAL A 145 5.70 13.45 55.96
CA VAL A 145 6.79 14.38 55.62
C VAL A 145 8.12 13.65 55.43
N SER A 146 8.29 12.51 56.10
CA SER A 146 9.48 11.66 56.05
C SER A 146 9.57 10.80 54.79
N PHE A 147 8.50 10.72 53.96
CA PHE A 147 8.48 9.86 52.77
C PHE A 147 9.50 10.32 51.75
N THR A 148 10.26 9.37 51.22
CA THR A 148 11.09 9.57 50.05
C THR A 148 10.21 9.74 48.80
N ASP A 149 10.76 10.23 47.69
CA ASP A 149 9.97 10.41 46.46
C ASP A 149 9.37 9.10 45.92
N ALA A 150 9.99 7.97 46.20
CA ALA A 150 9.48 6.65 45.84
C ALA A 150 8.31 6.17 46.71
N GLN A 151 8.15 6.72 47.89
CA GLN A 151 7.08 6.37 48.86
C GLN A 151 5.84 7.29 48.74
N LYS A 152 6.01 8.45 48.05
CA LYS A 152 4.92 9.39 47.83
C LYS A 152 3.85 8.80 46.94
N THR A 153 2.60 9.04 47.28
CA THR A 153 1.43 8.63 46.55
C THR A 153 0.73 9.83 45.90
N TYR A 154 0.08 9.62 44.78
CA TYR A 154 -0.52 10.71 44.03
C TYR A 154 -1.92 10.33 43.55
N SER A 155 -2.83 11.30 43.54
CA SER A 155 -4.16 11.18 42.96
C SER A 155 -4.29 12.10 41.77
N LEU A 156 -4.89 11.60 40.68
CA LEU A 156 -5.14 12.39 39.46
C LEU A 156 -6.14 13.51 39.79
N PHE A 157 -5.75 14.74 39.53
CA PHE A 157 -6.57 15.91 39.75
C PHE A 157 -7.30 16.37 38.48
N ASN A 158 -6.58 16.45 37.36
CA ASN A 158 -7.11 16.95 36.12
C ASN A 158 -6.36 16.34 34.92
N THR A 159 -7.03 16.32 33.78
CA THR A 159 -6.47 15.89 32.52
C THR A 159 -6.81 16.95 31.45
N GLU A 160 -5.81 17.39 30.71
CA GLU A 160 -5.99 18.30 29.56
C GLU A 160 -5.48 17.64 28.29
N THR A 161 -6.21 17.82 27.19
CA THR A 161 -5.77 17.44 25.87
C THR A 161 -5.29 18.67 25.11
N LYS A 162 -4.10 18.63 24.57
CA LYS A 162 -3.46 19.70 23.80
C LYS A 162 -3.09 19.20 22.40
N THR A 163 -3.06 20.11 21.42
CA THR A 163 -2.57 19.83 20.07
C THR A 163 -1.34 20.69 19.82
N GLN A 164 -0.28 20.09 19.28
CA GLN A 164 0.97 20.78 18.98
C GLN A 164 1.62 20.21 17.72
N ASN A 165 2.51 21.02 17.10
CA ASN A 165 3.25 20.57 15.92
C ASN A 165 4.14 19.36 16.23
N VAL A 166 4.15 18.38 15.34
CA VAL A 166 5.03 17.22 15.44
C VAL A 166 6.50 17.68 15.45
N ASN A 167 7.33 17.03 16.22
CA ASN A 167 8.75 17.37 16.46
C ASN A 167 9.01 18.71 17.16
N SER A 168 7.99 19.38 17.70
CA SER A 168 8.20 20.55 18.53
C SER A 168 8.41 20.16 20.01
N THR A 169 9.19 20.97 20.74
CA THR A 169 9.36 20.76 22.18
C THR A 169 8.08 21.10 22.91
N VAL A 170 7.60 20.18 23.75
CA VAL A 170 6.48 20.45 24.64
C VAL A 170 6.96 21.38 25.75
N VAL A 171 6.45 22.61 25.74
CA VAL A 171 6.72 23.59 26.79
C VAL A 171 5.49 23.63 27.71
N TYR A 172 5.68 23.23 28.95
CA TYR A 172 4.63 23.33 29.95
C TYR A 172 4.55 24.75 30.53
N ASN A 173 3.47 25.43 30.20
CA ASN A 173 3.09 26.72 30.79
C ASN A 173 1.81 26.56 31.61
N GLY A 174 1.76 25.51 32.44
CA GLY A 174 0.59 25.19 33.24
C GLY A 174 0.22 26.25 34.25
N PRO A 175 -1.01 26.17 34.83
CA PRO A 175 -1.45 27.13 35.80
C PRO A 175 -0.50 27.15 37.02
N GLN A 176 -0.14 28.34 37.43
CA GLN A 176 0.58 28.54 38.69
C GLN A 176 -0.42 28.30 39.79
N TYR A 177 -0.32 27.13 40.42
CA TYR A 177 -1.10 26.88 41.64
C TYR A 177 -0.57 27.72 42.80
N ASP A 178 -1.48 28.09 43.72
CA ASP A 178 -1.11 28.79 44.95
C ASP A 178 0.05 28.07 45.63
N THR A 179 1.21 28.70 45.60
CA THR A 179 2.47 28.14 46.12
C THR A 179 2.49 28.09 47.65
N THR A 180 1.47 28.61 48.32
CA THR A 180 1.37 28.63 49.77
C THR A 180 1.16 27.23 50.33
N TYR A 181 0.46 26.36 49.62
CA TYR A 181 0.09 25.01 50.09
C TYR A 181 0.50 23.87 49.15
N ARG A 182 0.95 24.14 47.94
CA ARG A 182 1.26 23.11 46.95
C ARG A 182 2.47 23.50 46.09
N LYS A 183 3.49 22.64 46.08
CA LYS A 183 4.66 22.79 45.19
C LYS A 183 4.51 21.89 43.99
N TYR A 184 4.75 22.45 42.81
CA TYR A 184 4.84 21.71 41.57
C TYR A 184 6.15 20.89 41.55
N ASN A 185 6.06 19.57 41.22
CA ASN A 185 7.22 18.75 41.04
C ASN A 185 7.42 18.49 39.53
N GLN A 186 8.40 19.14 38.94
CA GLN A 186 8.69 19.12 37.49
C GLN A 186 9.29 17.79 36.99
N VAL A 187 9.62 16.85 37.87
CA VAL A 187 10.47 15.68 37.52
C VAL A 187 9.67 14.51 36.94
N LYS A 188 8.34 14.53 37.00
CA LYS A 188 7.52 13.46 36.44
C LYS A 188 6.75 13.86 35.19
N THR A 189 7.46 14.26 34.17
CA THR A 189 6.90 14.24 32.80
C THR A 189 7.19 12.85 32.24
N ASP A 190 6.21 11.98 32.25
CA ASP A 190 6.36 10.66 31.66
C ASP A 190 6.61 10.80 30.17
N ALA A 191 7.82 10.49 29.73
CA ALA A 191 8.22 10.45 28.33
C ALA A 191 7.60 9.25 27.58
N GLU A 192 6.73 8.48 28.22
CA GLU A 192 6.18 7.23 27.69
C GLU A 192 5.07 7.41 26.62
N ASN A 193 4.63 8.63 26.33
CA ASN A 193 3.60 8.87 25.31
C ASN A 193 4.10 9.62 24.08
N ALA A 194 5.39 9.63 23.85
CA ALA A 194 6.01 10.25 22.66
C ALA A 194 6.44 9.20 21.61
N THR A 195 5.52 8.28 21.25
CA THR A 195 5.68 7.36 20.12
C THR A 195 4.51 7.48 19.16
#